data_a550900208299ac6115a890f074729a2
#
_entry.id   a550900208299ac6115a890f074729a2
#
_cell.length_a   1.000
_cell.length_b   1.000
_cell.length_c   1.000
_cell.angle_alpha   90.00
_cell.angle_beta   90.00
_cell.angle_gamma   90.00
#
_symmetry.space_group_name_H-M   'P 1'
#
loop_
_entity.id
_entity.type
_entity.pdbx_description
1 polymer ?
#
loop_
_entity_poly.entity_id
_entity_poly.type
_entity_poly.pdbx_seq_one_letter_code
_entity_poly.pdbx_strand_id
1 'polypeptide(L)'
;MQTTQEILQFVEDHDTFLITYYAKKYSKIITRKGTWTKPNTDTKGKHISINGDECFFYWDINAEPNKNGNQWRRATNPTRC
;
A
#
# COMPACT_ATOMS: atom_id res chain seq x y z
N MET A 1 7.09 -5.43 15.20
CA MET A 1 7.02 -4.68 13.94
C MET A 1 7.62 -5.51 12.82
N GLN A 2 6.97 -5.57 11.67
CA GLN A 2 7.48 -6.33 10.53
C GLN A 2 8.57 -5.56 9.81
N THR A 3 9.50 -6.28 9.18
CA THR A 3 10.51 -5.67 8.34
C THR A 3 9.91 -5.32 6.96
N THR A 4 10.59 -4.46 6.22
CA THR A 4 10.19 -4.13 4.85
C THR A 4 10.08 -5.37 3.97
N GLN A 5 11.01 -6.32 4.10
CA GLN A 5 10.99 -7.55 3.33
C GLN A 5 9.80 -8.45 3.69
N GLU A 6 9.45 -8.52 4.96
CA GLU A 6 8.29 -9.29 5.40
C GLU A 6 6.99 -8.69 4.84
N ILE A 7 6.87 -7.36 4.84
CA ILE A 7 5.70 -6.68 4.30
C ILE A 7 5.61 -6.90 2.78
N LEU A 8 6.73 -6.76 2.06
CA LEU A 8 6.76 -6.97 0.62
C LEU A 8 6.35 -8.41 0.27
N GLN A 9 6.87 -9.39 1.00
CA GLN A 9 6.51 -10.78 0.79
C GLN A 9 5.02 -11.02 1.02
N PHE A 10 4.48 -10.42 2.07
CA PHE A 10 3.06 -10.57 2.40
C PHE A 10 2.15 -10.02 1.30
N VAL A 11 2.43 -8.79 0.81
CA VAL A 11 1.56 -8.16 -0.20
C VAL A 11 1.66 -8.88 -1.54
N GLU A 12 2.78 -9.52 -1.84
CA GLU A 12 2.93 -10.30 -3.07
C GLU A 12 2.24 -11.65 -3.00
N ASP A 13 2.14 -12.24 -1.80
CA ASP A 13 1.61 -13.60 -1.61
C ASP A 13 0.11 -13.63 -1.34
N HIS A 14 -0.53 -12.50 -1.07
CA HIS A 14 -1.94 -12.45 -0.70
C HIS A 14 -2.72 -11.59 -1.69
N ASP A 15 -3.91 -12.07 -2.07
CA ASP A 15 -4.78 -11.30 -2.98
C ASP A 15 -5.23 -9.99 -2.36
N THR A 16 -5.51 -10.00 -1.06
CA THR A 16 -5.88 -8.80 -0.32
C THR A 16 -5.13 -8.78 1.01
N PHE A 17 -4.96 -7.59 1.56
CA PHE A 17 -4.22 -7.42 2.81
C PHE A 17 -4.68 -6.15 3.54
N LEU A 18 -4.34 -6.08 4.83
CA LEU A 18 -4.48 -4.86 5.61
C LEU A 18 -3.08 -4.30 5.84
N ILE A 19 -2.85 -3.05 5.45
CA ILE A 19 -1.56 -2.39 5.61
C ILE A 19 -1.69 -1.21 6.56
N THR A 20 -0.78 -1.12 7.51
CA THR A 20 -0.77 -0.09 8.56
C THR A 20 0.41 0.83 8.38
N TYR A 21 0.16 2.13 8.32
CA TYR A 21 1.20 3.14 8.15
C TYR A 21 0.74 4.50 8.67
N TYR A 22 1.70 5.41 8.84
CA TYR A 22 1.40 6.79 9.23
C TYR A 22 1.02 7.60 7.99
N ALA A 23 -0.19 8.14 8.00
CA ALA A 23 -0.70 8.96 6.90
C ALA A 23 -0.54 10.44 7.22
N LYS A 24 0.34 11.12 6.51
CA LYS A 24 0.59 12.55 6.71
C LYS A 24 -0.67 13.39 6.49
N LYS A 25 -1.49 12.99 5.52
CA LYS A 25 -2.75 13.68 5.19
C LYS A 25 -3.68 13.76 6.40
N TYR A 26 -3.71 12.72 7.23
CA TYR A 26 -4.58 12.66 8.39
C TYR A 26 -3.82 12.86 9.70
N SER A 27 -2.50 12.98 9.63
CA SER A 27 -1.61 13.11 10.80
C SER A 27 -1.82 12.02 11.83
N LYS A 28 -2.04 10.78 11.37
CA LYS A 28 -2.24 9.64 12.26
C LYS A 28 -1.90 8.32 11.58
N ILE A 29 -1.74 7.29 12.41
CA ILE A 29 -1.55 5.92 11.92
C ILE A 29 -2.91 5.39 11.46
N ILE A 30 -2.95 4.82 10.27
CA ILE A 30 -4.17 4.26 9.68
C ILE A 30 -3.90 2.85 9.21
N THR A 31 -4.99 2.06 9.08
CA THR A 31 -4.96 0.74 8.47
C THR A 31 -5.91 0.74 7.29
N ARG A 32 -5.42 0.30 6.14
CA ARG A 32 -6.21 0.26 4.91
C ARG A 32 -6.21 -1.14 4.32
N LYS A 33 -7.29 -1.49 3.65
CA LYS A 33 -7.40 -2.74 2.92
C LYS A 33 -6.99 -2.51 1.48
N GLY A 34 -6.06 -3.32 0.99
CA GLY A 34 -5.53 -3.15 -0.35
C GLY A 34 -5.30 -4.45 -1.07
N THR A 35 -4.95 -4.34 -2.34
CA THR A 35 -4.48 -5.43 -3.16
C THR A 35 -3.24 -4.99 -3.92
N TRP A 36 -2.33 -5.93 -4.15
CA TRP A 36 -1.09 -5.62 -4.87
C TRP A 36 -1.32 -5.50 -6.36
N THR A 37 -2.34 -6.19 -6.88
CA THR A 37 -2.67 -6.15 -8.31
C THR A 37 -3.96 -5.36 -8.50
N LYS A 38 -3.95 -4.39 -9.41
CA LYS A 38 -5.15 -3.64 -9.77
C LYS A 38 -6.21 -4.60 -10.29
N PRO A 39 -7.46 -4.56 -9.77
CA PRO A 39 -8.52 -5.47 -10.21
C PRO A 39 -8.73 -5.44 -11.71
N ASN A 40 -8.95 -6.63 -12.29
CA ASN A 40 -9.21 -6.83 -13.72
C ASN A 40 -8.06 -6.43 -14.65
N THR A 41 -6.85 -6.33 -14.12
CA THR A 41 -5.65 -6.02 -14.91
C THR A 41 -4.47 -6.83 -14.37
N ASP A 42 -3.34 -6.75 -15.08
CA ASP A 42 -2.07 -7.34 -14.63
C ASP A 42 -1.15 -6.29 -13.98
N THR A 43 -1.66 -5.08 -13.78
CA THR A 43 -0.87 -4.00 -13.19
C THR A 43 -0.65 -4.24 -11.70
N LYS A 44 0.60 -4.30 -11.30
CA LYS A 44 0.98 -4.57 -9.91
C LYS A 44 1.50 -3.33 -9.22
N GLY A 45 1.42 -3.33 -7.89
CA GLY A 45 2.02 -2.31 -7.07
C GLY A 45 3.53 -2.29 -7.17
N LYS A 46 4.14 -1.35 -6.48
CA LYS A 46 5.59 -1.17 -6.50
C LYS A 46 6.10 -0.91 -5.10
N HIS A 47 7.30 -1.37 -4.85
CA HIS A 47 8.07 -1.01 -3.67
C HIS A 47 9.30 -0.25 -4.14
N ILE A 48 9.46 1.00 -3.68
CA ILE A 48 10.61 1.84 -4.01
C ILE A 48 11.13 2.51 -2.76
N SER A 49 12.46 2.65 -2.70
CA SER A 49 13.11 3.42 -1.64
C SER A 49 13.30 4.85 -2.15
N ILE A 50 12.77 5.84 -1.43
CA ILE A 50 12.87 7.25 -1.82
C ILE A 50 13.44 8.02 -0.62
N ASN A 51 14.65 8.56 -0.76
CA ASN A 51 15.30 9.36 0.29
C ASN A 51 15.33 8.65 1.66
N GLY A 52 15.56 7.35 1.66
CA GLY A 52 15.60 6.56 2.89
C GLY A 52 14.24 6.06 3.37
N ASP A 53 13.16 6.47 2.75
CA ASP A 53 11.82 5.99 3.07
C ASP A 53 11.44 4.81 2.18
N GLU A 54 10.85 3.78 2.77
CA GLU A 54 10.35 2.62 2.04
C GLU A 54 8.92 2.88 1.64
N CYS A 55 8.66 3.03 0.34
CA CYS A 55 7.34 3.40 -0.18
C CYS A 55 6.71 2.22 -0.91
N PHE A 56 5.48 1.87 -0.49
CA PHE A 56 4.70 0.83 -1.12
C PHE A 56 3.52 1.47 -1.83
N PHE A 57 3.44 1.27 -3.14
CA PHE A 57 2.30 1.74 -3.94
C PHE A 57 1.34 0.58 -4.13
N TYR A 58 0.16 0.68 -3.55
CA TYR A 58 -0.84 -0.38 -3.57
C TYR A 58 -2.20 0.15 -4.04
N TRP A 59 -3.06 -0.76 -4.47
CA TRP A 59 -4.44 -0.41 -4.85
C TRP A 59 -5.32 -0.47 -3.60
N ASP A 60 -5.87 0.66 -3.18
CA ASP A 60 -6.74 0.74 -2.00
C ASP A 60 -8.17 0.40 -2.42
N ILE A 61 -8.65 -0.74 -1.94
CA ILE A 61 -9.95 -1.28 -2.34
C ILE A 61 -11.09 -0.36 -1.93
N ASN A 62 -10.96 0.30 -0.77
CA ASN A 62 -12.01 1.12 -0.19
C ASN A 62 -11.82 2.62 -0.41
N ALA A 63 -10.78 3.04 -1.11
CA ALA A 63 -10.56 4.44 -1.37
C ALA A 63 -11.56 4.94 -2.42
N GLU A 64 -12.01 6.18 -2.25
CA GLU A 64 -12.79 6.81 -3.29
C GLU A 64 -11.86 7.11 -4.47
N PRO A 65 -12.24 6.72 -5.70
CA PRO A 65 -11.42 7.02 -6.86
C PRO A 65 -11.38 8.54 -7.10
N ASN A 66 -10.22 9.01 -7.54
CA ASN A 66 -10.11 10.39 -7.97
C ASN A 66 -10.83 10.58 -9.32
N LYS A 67 -10.68 11.76 -9.93
CA LYS A 67 -11.34 12.08 -11.21
C LYS A 67 -11.01 11.09 -12.32
N ASN A 68 -9.86 10.41 -12.23
CA ASN A 68 -9.41 9.45 -13.22
C ASN A 68 -9.67 8.01 -12.83
N GLY A 69 -10.44 7.79 -11.77
CA GLY A 69 -10.70 6.45 -11.24
C GLY A 69 -9.51 5.82 -10.56
N ASN A 70 -8.52 6.61 -10.17
CA ASN A 70 -7.29 6.11 -9.57
C ASN A 70 -7.47 5.87 -8.07
N GLN A 71 -7.23 4.63 -7.64
CA GLN A 71 -7.24 4.24 -6.22
C GLN A 71 -5.85 3.79 -5.75
N TRP A 72 -4.80 4.06 -6.53
CA TRP A 72 -3.44 3.81 -6.08
C TRP A 72 -3.08 4.75 -4.94
N ARG A 73 -2.50 4.19 -3.89
CA ARG A 73 -2.09 4.95 -2.69
C ARG A 73 -0.67 4.57 -2.32
N ARG A 74 0.01 5.49 -1.64
CA ARG A 74 1.37 5.27 -1.17
C ARG A 74 1.37 5.08 0.34
N ALA A 75 1.88 3.95 0.78
CA ALA A 75 2.17 3.68 2.19
C ALA A 75 3.66 3.89 2.41
N THR A 76 4.01 4.93 3.17
CA THR A 76 5.41 5.26 3.48
C THR A 76 5.79 4.63 4.80
N ASN A 77 6.86 3.84 4.80
CA ASN A 77 7.36 3.14 5.98
C ASN A 77 6.27 2.38 6.74
N PRO A 78 5.51 1.51 6.05
CA PRO A 78 4.47 0.76 6.74
C PRO A 78 5.07 -0.09 7.86
N THR A 79 4.31 -0.24 8.94
CA THR A 79 4.79 -0.94 10.13
C THR A 79 4.31 -2.39 10.16
N ARG A 80 3.23 -2.69 9.42
CA ARG A 80 2.67 -4.03 9.45
C ARG A 80 1.72 -4.25 8.28
N CYS A 81 1.60 -5.52 7.91
CA CYS A 81 0.69 -5.92 6.84
C CYS A 81 0.05 -7.28 7.16
#